data_e38366bc59497225035ea83136c2920e
#
_entry.id   e38366bc59497225035ea83136c2920e
#
_cell.length_a   1.000
_cell.length_b   1.000
_cell.length_c   1.000
_cell.angle_alpha   90.00
_cell.angle_beta   90.00
_cell.angle_gamma   90.00
#
_symmetry.space_group_name_H-M   'P 1'
#
loop_
_entity.id
_entity.type
_entity.pdbx_description
1 polymer ?
#
loop_
_entity_poly.entity_id
_entity_poly.type
_entity_poly.pdbx_seq_one_letter_code
_entity_poly.pdbx_strand_id
1 'polypeptide(L)'
;MKYKLLGRSGLKVSELCLGTMGFGTEAGWGADKETSFAIMDAFANAGGNFLDTANIYKLGTSEKIIGEFVSQRDRDYFVIATKYSLKDNTTNPNASGNNRKNMMRSVEASLKRLQTDFIDVLYLHIWDDLTPVDEVLRGIDDLIKQGKVNYAAISDTPAWIVSKGNTLAELMGWSQFIALQVEYSLLQRSPERDLIPMANHFGMTVTPWAPLAGGALTGKYLRGGTGRIKAESNRRDDNSTRITKEVMAVAEKLGVEASHVALQWTRQQGFGCIPIVGATKLDQLHDNIKMAGLVIPQEDIDRLNNASAIDLGFPGKFFMEDGVRLNNFGGFYDKIEKRG
;
A
#
# COMPACT_ATOMS: atom_id res chain seq x y z
N MET A 1 11.85 12.94 -7.66
CA MET A 1 10.45 12.57 -7.31
C MET A 1 9.67 13.76 -6.80
N LYS A 2 8.33 13.74 -6.92
CA LYS A 2 7.45 14.73 -6.26
C LYS A 2 7.09 14.24 -4.85
N TYR A 3 6.63 15.16 -4.00
CA TYR A 3 6.10 14.84 -2.68
C TYR A 3 4.59 15.01 -2.65
N LYS A 4 3.93 14.17 -1.82
CA LYS A 4 2.50 14.21 -1.53
C LYS A 4 2.29 14.31 -0.01
N LEU A 5 1.17 14.83 0.41
CA LEU A 5 0.73 14.71 1.81
C LEU A 5 0.19 13.30 2.04
N LEU A 6 0.52 12.70 3.19
CA LEU A 6 -0.01 11.39 3.57
C LEU A 6 -1.36 11.57 4.26
N GLY A 7 -2.44 11.29 3.55
CA GLY A 7 -3.81 11.48 4.04
C GLY A 7 -4.08 12.91 4.50
N ARG A 8 -4.92 13.06 5.51
CA ARG A 8 -5.26 14.36 6.15
C ARG A 8 -4.20 14.79 7.16
N SER A 9 -2.91 14.69 6.80
CA SER A 9 -1.81 15.11 7.64
C SER A 9 -0.89 16.10 6.91
N GLY A 10 -0.01 16.75 7.65
CA GLY A 10 1.06 17.60 7.08
C GLY A 10 2.31 16.81 6.67
N LEU A 11 2.33 15.48 6.83
CA LEU A 11 3.49 14.64 6.54
C LEU A 11 3.73 14.54 5.03
N LYS A 12 4.92 14.94 4.60
CA LYS A 12 5.34 14.92 3.20
C LYS A 12 6.10 13.64 2.91
N VAL A 13 5.56 12.83 2.00
CA VAL A 13 6.16 11.57 1.54
C VAL A 13 6.39 11.60 0.04
N SER A 14 7.40 10.87 -0.44
CA SER A 14 7.63 10.71 -1.88
C SER A 14 6.43 10.01 -2.55
N GLU A 15 6.20 10.35 -3.82
CA GLU A 15 5.09 9.83 -4.63
C GLU A 15 5.17 8.32 -4.94
N LEU A 16 6.29 7.68 -4.55
CA LEU A 16 6.51 6.24 -4.47
C LEU A 16 6.93 5.89 -3.05
N CYS A 17 6.52 4.73 -2.57
CA CYS A 17 6.97 4.14 -1.32
C CYS A 17 7.89 2.94 -1.62
N LEU A 18 9.06 2.87 -1.00
CA LEU A 18 9.96 1.72 -1.15
C LEU A 18 9.55 0.60 -0.18
N GLY A 19 9.04 -0.50 -0.73
CA GLY A 19 8.72 -1.71 0.02
C GLY A 19 9.95 -2.56 0.29
N THR A 20 10.19 -2.88 1.55
CA THR A 20 11.41 -3.55 2.02
C THR A 20 11.20 -5.01 2.44
N MET A 21 10.07 -5.63 2.09
CA MET A 21 9.82 -7.06 2.38
C MET A 21 10.90 -7.99 1.80
N GLY A 22 11.60 -7.53 0.77
CA GLY A 22 12.71 -8.23 0.14
C GLY A 22 14.08 -7.99 0.78
N PHE A 23 14.21 -7.20 1.86
CA PHE A 23 15.49 -6.93 2.52
C PHE A 23 15.82 -8.00 3.55
N GLY A 24 16.89 -8.75 3.32
CA GLY A 24 17.28 -9.95 4.05
C GLY A 24 17.12 -11.21 3.20
N THR A 25 17.91 -12.24 3.50
CA THR A 25 18.02 -13.47 2.71
C THR A 25 17.47 -14.72 3.42
N GLU A 26 16.94 -14.60 4.63
CA GLU A 26 16.53 -15.70 5.52
C GLU A 26 15.48 -16.64 4.92
N ALA A 27 14.69 -16.18 3.96
CA ALA A 27 13.68 -17.00 3.29
C ALA A 27 14.16 -17.60 1.94
N GLY A 28 15.47 -17.64 1.69
CA GLY A 28 16.06 -18.15 0.44
C GLY A 28 15.87 -17.21 -0.76
N TRP A 29 15.37 -16.00 -0.55
CA TRP A 29 15.25 -14.94 -1.57
C TRP A 29 15.32 -13.58 -0.89
N GLY A 30 15.68 -12.56 -1.66
CA GLY A 30 15.76 -11.18 -1.19
C GLY A 30 17.11 -10.55 -1.52
N ALA A 31 17.33 -9.35 -1.01
CA ALA A 31 18.57 -8.60 -1.11
C ALA A 31 19.36 -8.74 0.21
N ASP A 32 20.65 -8.95 0.12
CA ASP A 32 21.54 -8.83 1.26
C ASP A 32 21.62 -7.38 1.76
N LYS A 33 22.36 -7.16 2.83
CA LYS A 33 22.48 -5.86 3.47
C LYS A 33 23.09 -4.81 2.53
N GLU A 34 24.17 -5.16 1.85
CA GLU A 34 24.91 -4.28 0.93
C GLU A 34 24.01 -3.86 -0.24
N THR A 35 23.32 -4.81 -0.86
CA THR A 35 22.35 -4.54 -1.93
C THR A 35 21.17 -3.71 -1.42
N SER A 36 20.66 -3.99 -0.22
CA SER A 36 19.57 -3.22 0.40
C SER A 36 19.98 -1.77 0.66
N PHE A 37 21.22 -1.54 1.12
CA PHE A 37 21.77 -0.19 1.30
C PHE A 37 21.89 0.54 -0.03
N ALA A 38 22.43 -0.09 -1.07
CA ALA A 38 22.54 0.51 -2.40
C ALA A 38 21.15 0.87 -2.97
N ILE A 39 20.13 0.04 -2.75
CA ILE A 39 18.74 0.32 -3.14
C ILE A 39 18.19 1.54 -2.37
N MET A 40 18.37 1.62 -1.06
CA MET A 40 17.91 2.76 -0.26
C MET A 40 18.66 4.05 -0.60
N ASP A 41 19.97 4.00 -0.85
CA ASP A 41 20.76 5.16 -1.29
C ASP A 41 20.28 5.67 -2.66
N ALA A 42 20.07 4.77 -3.62
CA ALA A 42 19.54 5.14 -4.94
C ALA A 42 18.13 5.72 -4.86
N PHE A 43 17.28 5.20 -3.96
CA PHE A 43 15.94 5.73 -3.72
C PHE A 43 16.00 7.14 -3.12
N ALA A 44 16.82 7.35 -2.08
CA ALA A 44 17.02 8.64 -1.44
C ALA A 44 17.63 9.67 -2.41
N ASN A 45 18.65 9.30 -3.20
CA ASN A 45 19.27 10.16 -4.22
C ASN A 45 18.27 10.57 -5.32
N ALA A 46 17.25 9.78 -5.58
CA ALA A 46 16.14 10.13 -6.48
C ALA A 46 15.05 11.01 -5.82
N GLY A 47 15.25 11.42 -4.55
CA GLY A 47 14.31 12.21 -3.75
C GLY A 47 13.25 11.35 -3.03
N GLY A 48 13.46 10.04 -2.91
CA GLY A 48 12.57 9.15 -2.17
C GLY A 48 12.84 9.21 -0.67
N ASN A 49 11.79 9.31 0.14
CA ASN A 49 11.90 9.36 1.59
C ASN A 49 10.96 8.39 2.31
N PHE A 50 10.06 7.71 1.61
CA PHE A 50 9.02 6.86 2.21
C PHE A 50 9.42 5.39 2.12
N LEU A 51 9.69 4.76 3.28
CA LEU A 51 10.10 3.35 3.41
C LEU A 51 8.98 2.57 4.11
N ASP A 52 8.57 1.44 3.53
CA ASP A 52 7.58 0.52 4.09
C ASP A 52 8.22 -0.80 4.50
N THR A 53 8.13 -1.14 5.77
CA THR A 53 8.58 -2.41 6.34
C THR A 53 7.50 -3.05 7.23
N ALA A 54 7.83 -4.09 7.97
CA ALA A 54 7.00 -4.69 9.01
C ALA A 54 7.85 -5.48 10.01
N ASN A 55 7.33 -5.64 11.23
CA ASN A 55 7.99 -6.39 12.31
C ASN A 55 8.37 -7.83 11.92
N ILE A 56 7.58 -8.46 11.01
CA ILE A 56 7.80 -9.85 10.60
C ILE A 56 8.65 -10.00 9.33
N TYR A 57 8.91 -8.93 8.57
CA TYR A 57 9.64 -9.07 7.31
C TYR A 57 11.04 -9.61 7.56
N LYS A 58 11.30 -10.80 6.96
CA LYS A 58 12.54 -11.54 7.15
C LYS A 58 12.88 -11.74 8.66
N LEU A 59 11.86 -12.06 9.46
CA LEU A 59 11.99 -12.26 10.92
C LEU A 59 12.60 -11.04 11.65
N GLY A 60 12.28 -9.83 11.15
CA GLY A 60 12.77 -8.56 11.69
C GLY A 60 14.07 -8.05 11.07
N THR A 61 14.72 -8.80 10.17
CA THR A 61 15.95 -8.36 9.50
C THR A 61 15.73 -7.15 8.61
N SER A 62 14.55 -7.02 7.96
CA SER A 62 14.24 -5.83 7.17
C SER A 62 14.31 -4.55 8.03
N GLU A 63 13.70 -4.54 9.23
CA GLU A 63 13.79 -3.39 10.15
C GLU A 63 15.23 -3.15 10.64
N LYS A 64 16.01 -4.20 10.91
CA LYS A 64 17.44 -4.06 11.31
C LYS A 64 18.28 -3.39 10.20
N ILE A 65 18.09 -3.82 8.96
CA ILE A 65 18.80 -3.24 7.80
C ILE A 65 18.43 -1.77 7.65
N ILE A 66 17.15 -1.40 7.76
CA ILE A 66 16.70 0.00 7.71
C ILE A 66 17.30 0.79 8.89
N GLY A 67 17.24 0.26 10.11
CA GLY A 67 17.79 0.90 11.30
C GLY A 67 19.29 1.22 11.15
N GLU A 68 20.09 0.25 10.72
CA GLU A 68 21.51 0.46 10.46
C GLU A 68 21.76 1.48 9.33
N PHE A 69 20.89 1.50 8.32
CA PHE A 69 21.00 2.46 7.22
C PHE A 69 20.71 3.90 7.67
N VAL A 70 19.61 4.13 8.39
CA VAL A 70 19.20 5.48 8.80
C VAL A 70 20.00 6.01 9.97
N SER A 71 20.59 5.16 10.84
CA SER A 71 21.46 5.59 11.94
C SER A 71 22.75 6.28 11.49
N GLN A 72 23.13 6.09 10.22
CA GLN A 72 24.31 6.73 9.61
C GLN A 72 23.94 7.94 8.74
N ARG A 73 22.69 8.38 8.76
CA ARG A 73 22.14 9.44 7.89
C ARG A 73 21.21 10.35 8.69
N ASP A 74 20.64 11.35 8.04
CA ASP A 74 19.60 12.18 8.62
C ASP A 74 18.32 11.33 8.78
N ARG A 75 18.02 10.89 10.02
CA ARG A 75 16.81 10.10 10.37
C ARG A 75 15.54 10.87 10.03
N ASP A 76 15.53 12.18 10.20
CA ASP A 76 14.34 13.01 9.99
C ASP A 76 13.99 13.19 8.51
N TYR A 77 14.94 12.94 7.61
CA TYR A 77 14.65 12.89 6.18
C TYR A 77 13.70 11.74 5.81
N PHE A 78 13.83 10.59 6.49
CA PHE A 78 13.08 9.38 6.15
C PHE A 78 11.76 9.29 6.90
N VAL A 79 10.69 8.95 6.18
CA VAL A 79 9.42 8.54 6.74
C VAL A 79 9.38 7.00 6.76
N ILE A 80 9.49 6.41 7.94
CA ILE A 80 9.52 4.96 8.12
C ILE A 80 8.15 4.49 8.57
N ALA A 81 7.51 3.67 7.73
CA ALA A 81 6.31 2.94 8.07
C ALA A 81 6.65 1.51 8.46
N THR A 82 6.22 1.07 9.62
CA THR A 82 6.28 -0.35 10.00
C THR A 82 4.92 -0.85 10.47
N LYS A 83 4.78 -2.16 10.67
CA LYS A 83 3.51 -2.81 10.94
C LYS A 83 3.62 -3.76 12.12
N TYR A 84 2.51 -3.93 12.85
CA TYR A 84 2.36 -4.95 13.89
C TYR A 84 1.13 -5.81 13.58
N SER A 85 0.83 -6.79 14.32
CA SER A 85 -0.28 -7.75 14.41
C SER A 85 0.09 -9.16 13.99
N LEU A 86 0.89 -9.35 12.97
CA LEU A 86 1.30 -10.68 12.57
C LEU A 86 2.29 -11.30 13.57
N LYS A 87 2.22 -12.64 13.70
CA LYS A 87 3.02 -13.42 14.61
C LYS A 87 4.52 -13.28 14.31
N ASP A 88 5.28 -12.80 15.26
CA ASP A 88 6.73 -12.96 15.26
C ASP A 88 7.07 -14.35 15.81
N ASN A 89 8.05 -14.99 15.38
CA ASN A 89 8.48 -16.37 15.65
C ASN A 89 8.36 -16.84 17.14
N THR A 90 7.15 -16.78 17.74
CA THR A 90 6.85 -17.11 19.12
C THR A 90 5.64 -18.04 19.25
N THR A 91 5.60 -18.83 20.33
CA THR A 91 4.46 -19.68 20.73
C THR A 91 3.52 -18.99 21.73
N ASN A 92 3.82 -17.74 22.13
CA ASN A 92 3.00 -17.00 23.09
C ASN A 92 1.68 -16.55 22.39
N PRO A 93 0.50 -16.94 22.91
CA PRO A 93 -0.79 -16.61 22.28
C PRO A 93 -1.08 -15.09 22.26
N ASN A 94 -0.44 -14.30 23.13
CA ASN A 94 -0.57 -12.85 23.16
C ASN A 94 0.53 -12.12 22.35
N ALA A 95 1.33 -12.84 21.58
CA ALA A 95 2.38 -12.26 20.74
C ALA A 95 1.98 -12.20 19.25
N SER A 96 0.69 -12.18 18.97
CA SER A 96 0.06 -11.99 17.66
C SER A 96 -1.31 -11.35 17.84
N GLY A 97 -1.95 -10.98 16.72
CA GLY A 97 -3.26 -10.31 16.70
C GLY A 97 -3.19 -8.82 17.01
N ASN A 98 -4.35 -8.19 17.01
CA ASN A 98 -4.46 -6.74 17.10
C ASN A 98 -4.44 -6.22 18.53
N ASN A 99 -4.47 -7.11 19.55
CA ASN A 99 -4.58 -6.73 20.95
C ASN A 99 -3.48 -5.77 21.40
N ARG A 100 -3.84 -4.92 22.35
CA ARG A 100 -2.98 -3.86 22.90
C ARG A 100 -1.63 -4.40 23.43
N LYS A 101 -1.61 -5.57 24.10
CA LYS A 101 -0.38 -6.15 24.64
C LYS A 101 0.61 -6.48 23.53
N ASN A 102 0.15 -7.09 22.41
CA ASN A 102 0.98 -7.37 21.26
C ASN A 102 1.45 -6.08 20.59
N MET A 103 0.57 -5.07 20.45
CA MET A 103 0.90 -3.77 19.87
C MET A 103 2.08 -3.12 20.62
N MET A 104 1.98 -2.95 21.93
CA MET A 104 3.02 -2.32 22.74
C MET A 104 4.35 -3.08 22.62
N ARG A 105 4.32 -4.41 22.76
CA ARG A 105 5.50 -5.26 22.64
C ARG A 105 6.14 -5.15 21.24
N SER A 106 5.34 -5.15 20.19
CA SER A 106 5.82 -5.08 18.82
C SER A 106 6.47 -3.73 18.50
N VAL A 107 5.87 -2.63 18.96
CA VAL A 107 6.43 -1.28 18.79
C VAL A 107 7.78 -1.16 19.49
N GLU A 108 7.89 -1.59 20.76
CA GLU A 108 9.17 -1.57 21.47
C GLU A 108 10.26 -2.40 20.76
N ALA A 109 9.89 -3.55 20.22
CA ALA A 109 10.81 -4.39 19.49
C ALA A 109 11.20 -3.77 18.13
N SER A 110 10.27 -3.11 17.44
CA SER A 110 10.53 -2.40 16.17
C SER A 110 11.43 -1.18 16.37
N LEU A 111 11.20 -0.37 17.40
CA LEU A 111 12.07 0.76 17.75
C LEU A 111 13.52 0.31 17.97
N LYS A 112 13.73 -0.80 18.69
CA LYS A 112 15.08 -1.38 18.89
C LYS A 112 15.72 -1.82 17.58
N ARG A 113 14.97 -2.51 16.69
CA ARG A 113 15.50 -2.97 15.39
C ARG A 113 15.78 -1.82 14.45
N LEU A 114 14.90 -0.82 14.44
CA LEU A 114 15.03 0.40 13.63
C LEU A 114 16.06 1.41 14.18
N GLN A 115 16.58 1.19 15.40
CA GLN A 115 17.57 2.05 16.08
C GLN A 115 17.10 3.51 16.13
N THR A 116 15.84 3.72 16.51
CA THR A 116 15.20 5.05 16.58
C THR A 116 14.24 5.12 17.77
N ASP A 117 13.96 6.33 18.23
CA ASP A 117 13.06 6.57 19.35
C ASP A 117 11.59 6.70 18.91
N PHE A 118 11.33 6.87 17.62
CA PHE A 118 9.99 7.02 17.06
C PHE A 118 9.81 6.31 15.72
N ILE A 119 8.57 5.91 15.45
CA ILE A 119 8.07 5.39 14.18
C ILE A 119 7.21 6.48 13.52
N ASP A 120 7.47 6.82 12.26
CA ASP A 120 6.67 7.85 11.60
C ASP A 120 5.23 7.37 11.35
N VAL A 121 5.05 6.16 10.82
CA VAL A 121 3.73 5.60 10.54
C VAL A 121 3.64 4.17 11.06
N LEU A 122 2.70 3.91 11.97
CA LEU A 122 2.41 2.56 12.45
C LEU A 122 1.15 2.02 11.76
N TYR A 123 1.30 0.94 11.03
CA TYR A 123 0.18 0.19 10.46
C TYR A 123 -0.28 -0.94 11.38
N LEU A 124 -1.59 -1.09 11.57
CA LEU A 124 -2.16 -2.39 11.84
C LEU A 124 -2.04 -3.21 10.56
N HIS A 125 -1.34 -4.38 10.60
CA HIS A 125 -0.95 -5.11 9.39
C HIS A 125 -2.10 -5.88 8.75
N ILE A 126 -2.90 -6.59 9.58
CA ILE A 126 -4.09 -7.33 9.16
C ILE A 126 -5.08 -7.39 10.32
N TRP A 127 -6.37 -7.33 10.01
CA TRP A 127 -7.45 -7.46 10.98
C TRP A 127 -7.62 -8.91 11.46
N ASP A 128 -7.86 -9.11 12.78
CA ASP A 128 -7.94 -10.43 13.41
C ASP A 128 -9.37 -10.88 13.77
N ASP A 129 -10.40 -10.07 13.49
CA ASP A 129 -11.81 -10.29 13.81
C ASP A 129 -12.15 -10.52 15.30
N LEU A 130 -11.18 -10.47 16.19
CA LEU A 130 -11.33 -10.76 17.61
C LEU A 130 -11.18 -9.54 18.50
N THR A 131 -10.25 -8.63 18.14
CA THR A 131 -9.93 -7.45 18.93
C THR A 131 -10.90 -6.31 18.60
N PRO A 132 -11.58 -5.70 19.61
CA PRO A 132 -12.40 -4.52 19.36
C PRO A 132 -11.59 -3.36 18.77
N VAL A 133 -12.14 -2.66 17.76
CA VAL A 133 -11.43 -1.56 17.08
C VAL A 133 -11.11 -0.39 18.00
N ASP A 134 -11.90 -0.16 19.03
CA ASP A 134 -11.67 0.85 20.06
C ASP A 134 -10.44 0.53 20.93
N GLU A 135 -10.16 -0.75 21.23
CA GLU A 135 -8.91 -1.15 21.89
C GLU A 135 -7.70 -0.82 21.00
N VAL A 136 -7.78 -1.10 19.72
CA VAL A 136 -6.72 -0.80 18.74
C VAL A 136 -6.47 0.70 18.68
N LEU A 137 -7.51 1.51 18.45
CA LEU A 137 -7.37 2.96 18.32
C LEU A 137 -6.81 3.61 19.57
N ARG A 138 -7.35 3.22 20.73
CA ARG A 138 -6.86 3.75 22.00
C ARG A 138 -5.41 3.37 22.26
N GLY A 139 -5.02 2.14 21.90
CA GLY A 139 -3.63 1.69 22.00
C GLY A 139 -2.69 2.50 21.12
N ILE A 140 -3.08 2.79 19.88
CA ILE A 140 -2.27 3.61 18.95
C ILE A 140 -2.23 5.07 19.43
N ASP A 141 -3.35 5.63 19.87
CA ASP A 141 -3.42 7.00 20.42
C ASP A 141 -2.50 7.18 21.63
N ASP A 142 -2.44 6.18 22.53
CA ASP A 142 -1.51 6.19 23.65
C ASP A 142 -0.04 6.16 23.20
N LEU A 143 0.30 5.40 22.14
CA LEU A 143 1.66 5.39 21.56
C LEU A 143 2.03 6.73 20.90
N ILE A 144 1.06 7.38 20.27
CA ILE A 144 1.23 8.72 19.69
C ILE A 144 1.45 9.76 20.80
N LYS A 145 0.66 9.73 21.87
CA LYS A 145 0.83 10.60 23.05
C LYS A 145 2.17 10.40 23.76
N GLN A 146 2.72 9.18 23.70
CA GLN A 146 4.06 8.88 24.23
C GLN A 146 5.20 9.32 23.30
N GLY A 147 4.91 9.81 22.10
CA GLY A 147 5.90 10.18 21.09
C GLY A 147 6.62 9.00 20.43
N LYS A 148 6.14 7.76 20.62
CA LYS A 148 6.72 6.55 20.00
C LYS A 148 6.24 6.30 18.58
N VAL A 149 5.09 6.87 18.23
CA VAL A 149 4.48 6.80 16.91
C VAL A 149 3.99 8.20 16.55
N ASN A 150 4.20 8.64 15.31
CA ASN A 150 3.71 9.95 14.88
C ASN A 150 2.33 9.85 14.23
N TYR A 151 2.07 8.84 13.39
CA TYR A 151 0.81 8.68 12.67
C TYR A 151 0.32 7.24 12.66
N ALA A 152 -1.02 7.09 12.72
CA ALA A 152 -1.72 5.82 12.66
C ALA A 152 -2.11 5.48 11.21
N ALA A 153 -2.01 4.21 10.84
CA ALA A 153 -2.47 3.70 9.54
C ALA A 153 -3.00 2.27 9.68
N ILE A 154 -3.69 1.77 8.66
CA ILE A 154 -4.34 0.47 8.71
C ILE A 154 -4.17 -0.29 7.38
N SER A 155 -4.04 -1.61 7.45
CA SER A 155 -3.88 -2.48 6.29
C SER A 155 -4.86 -3.65 6.38
N ASP A 156 -5.25 -4.20 5.22
CA ASP A 156 -6.02 -5.44 5.05
C ASP A 156 -7.14 -5.63 6.09
N THR A 157 -7.97 -4.60 6.22
CA THR A 157 -9.07 -4.50 7.21
C THR A 157 -10.38 -4.16 6.49
N PRO A 158 -11.53 -4.78 6.84
CA PRO A 158 -12.82 -4.47 6.24
C PRO A 158 -13.18 -2.98 6.34
N ALA A 159 -13.76 -2.41 5.28
CA ALA A 159 -14.09 -0.99 5.19
C ALA A 159 -14.99 -0.51 6.33
N TRP A 160 -15.96 -1.33 6.78
CA TRP A 160 -16.86 -0.98 7.88
C TRP A 160 -16.13 -0.87 9.23
N ILE A 161 -15.08 -1.67 9.47
CA ILE A 161 -14.23 -1.56 10.67
C ILE A 161 -13.44 -0.25 10.64
N VAL A 162 -12.82 0.07 9.49
CA VAL A 162 -12.07 1.33 9.33
C VAL A 162 -13.00 2.53 9.49
N SER A 163 -14.20 2.49 8.90
CA SER A 163 -15.20 3.56 9.03
C SER A 163 -15.63 3.73 10.49
N LYS A 164 -15.97 2.63 11.19
CA LYS A 164 -16.29 2.66 12.62
C LYS A 164 -15.14 3.25 13.43
N GLY A 165 -13.91 2.81 13.11
CA GLY A 165 -12.70 3.26 13.80
C GLY A 165 -12.47 4.77 13.65
N ASN A 166 -12.40 5.28 12.43
CA ASN A 166 -12.14 6.71 12.18
C ASN A 166 -13.26 7.60 12.72
N THR A 167 -14.53 7.18 12.61
CA THR A 167 -15.65 7.92 13.20
C THR A 167 -15.54 7.98 14.72
N LEU A 168 -15.21 6.84 15.36
CA LEU A 168 -15.01 6.80 16.81
C LEU A 168 -13.83 7.68 17.25
N ALA A 169 -12.72 7.63 16.51
CA ALA A 169 -11.55 8.46 16.80
C ALA A 169 -11.89 9.96 16.72
N GLU A 170 -12.66 10.37 15.71
CA GLU A 170 -13.13 11.76 15.57
C GLU A 170 -13.98 12.19 16.79
N LEU A 171 -14.95 11.36 17.19
CA LEU A 171 -15.83 11.68 18.30
C LEU A 171 -15.12 11.71 19.66
N MET A 172 -14.10 10.87 19.84
CA MET A 172 -13.37 10.73 21.09
C MET A 172 -12.12 11.62 21.17
N GLY A 173 -11.77 12.35 20.09
CA GLY A 173 -10.55 13.14 20.02
C GLY A 173 -9.28 12.28 20.00
N TRP A 174 -9.37 11.06 19.44
CA TRP A 174 -8.22 10.16 19.23
C TRP A 174 -7.63 10.34 17.84
N SER A 175 -6.43 9.78 17.67
CA SER A 175 -5.75 9.79 16.37
C SER A 175 -6.46 8.88 15.36
N GLN A 176 -6.81 9.44 14.19
CA GLN A 176 -7.43 8.71 13.07
C GLN A 176 -6.37 7.98 12.23
N PHE A 177 -6.78 6.93 11.53
CA PHE A 177 -5.98 6.33 10.46
C PHE A 177 -5.91 7.29 9.26
N ILE A 178 -4.68 7.65 8.85
CA ILE A 178 -4.44 8.58 7.74
C ILE A 178 -4.10 7.89 6.42
N ALA A 179 -3.79 6.59 6.45
CA ALA A 179 -3.46 5.81 5.27
C ALA A 179 -4.07 4.41 5.34
N LEU A 180 -4.42 3.88 4.16
CA LEU A 180 -4.95 2.53 3.95
C LEU A 180 -4.00 1.76 3.04
N GLN A 181 -3.46 0.65 3.52
CA GLN A 181 -2.61 -0.24 2.72
C GLN A 181 -3.40 -1.50 2.32
N VAL A 182 -3.55 -1.72 1.01
CA VAL A 182 -4.34 -2.85 0.46
C VAL A 182 -3.71 -3.39 -0.81
N GLU A 183 -4.03 -4.66 -1.17
CA GLU A 183 -3.70 -5.16 -2.51
C GLU A 183 -4.51 -4.39 -3.55
N TYR A 184 -3.80 -3.69 -4.45
CA TYR A 184 -4.46 -2.99 -5.55
C TYR A 184 -3.58 -2.95 -6.80
N SER A 185 -4.15 -3.43 -7.89
CA SER A 185 -3.52 -3.48 -9.20
C SER A 185 -4.58 -3.73 -10.28
N LEU A 186 -4.21 -3.72 -11.56
CA LEU A 186 -5.09 -4.14 -12.65
C LEU A 186 -5.63 -5.57 -12.50
N LEU A 187 -4.98 -6.44 -11.70
CA LEU A 187 -5.48 -7.81 -11.42
C LEU A 187 -6.29 -7.90 -10.12
N GLN A 188 -6.27 -6.88 -9.27
CA GLN A 188 -7.00 -6.87 -7.99
C GLN A 188 -7.65 -5.51 -7.78
N ARG A 189 -8.89 -5.37 -8.21
CA ARG A 189 -9.67 -4.14 -8.14
C ARG A 189 -10.83 -4.20 -7.15
N SER A 190 -10.99 -5.30 -6.42
CA SER A 190 -12.05 -5.43 -5.41
C SER A 190 -12.08 -4.31 -4.36
N PRO A 191 -10.94 -3.64 -3.98
CA PRO A 191 -10.98 -2.49 -3.09
C PRO A 191 -11.84 -1.32 -3.59
N GLU A 192 -12.14 -1.26 -4.88
CA GLU A 192 -13.01 -0.23 -5.46
C GLU A 192 -14.49 -0.36 -5.04
N ARG A 193 -14.88 -1.51 -4.47
CA ARG A 193 -16.25 -1.73 -4.00
C ARG A 193 -16.61 -0.87 -2.79
N ASP A 194 -15.70 -0.80 -1.82
CA ASP A 194 -15.95 -0.17 -0.53
C ASP A 194 -14.70 0.50 0.10
N LEU A 195 -13.53 -0.15 0.04
CA LEU A 195 -12.30 0.32 0.70
C LEU A 195 -11.79 1.65 0.15
N ILE A 196 -11.75 1.81 -1.17
CA ILE A 196 -11.31 3.06 -1.81
C ILE A 196 -12.35 4.18 -1.62
N PRO A 197 -13.66 3.96 -1.85
CA PRO A 197 -14.69 4.95 -1.50
C PRO A 197 -14.64 5.38 -0.03
N MET A 198 -14.44 4.45 0.90
CA MET A 198 -14.26 4.74 2.32
C MET A 198 -12.99 5.57 2.56
N ALA A 199 -11.85 5.18 1.98
CA ALA A 199 -10.61 5.94 2.13
C ALA A 199 -10.73 7.37 1.62
N ASN A 200 -11.39 7.58 0.48
CA ASN A 200 -11.68 8.91 -0.07
C ASN A 200 -12.56 9.74 0.88
N HIS A 201 -13.61 9.13 1.47
CA HIS A 201 -14.49 9.80 2.41
C HIS A 201 -13.72 10.36 3.63
N PHE A 202 -12.79 9.58 4.17
CA PHE A 202 -11.95 10.00 5.31
C PHE A 202 -10.69 10.75 4.90
N GLY A 203 -10.46 10.99 3.60
CA GLY A 203 -9.25 11.65 3.10
C GLY A 203 -7.96 10.87 3.40
N MET A 204 -8.04 9.53 3.42
CA MET A 204 -6.90 8.65 3.63
C MET A 204 -6.12 8.47 2.32
N THR A 205 -4.80 8.39 2.41
CA THR A 205 -3.98 7.96 1.27
C THR A 205 -4.04 6.43 1.13
N VAL A 206 -4.30 5.94 -0.08
CA VAL A 206 -4.18 4.51 -0.38
C VAL A 206 -2.74 4.18 -0.75
N THR A 207 -2.15 3.18 -0.09
CA THR A 207 -0.79 2.69 -0.37
C THR A 207 -0.85 1.25 -0.89
N PRO A 208 -1.05 1.06 -2.22
CA PRO A 208 -1.19 -0.26 -2.81
C PRO A 208 0.04 -1.13 -2.61
N TRP A 209 -0.13 -2.32 -1.99
CA TRP A 209 0.88 -3.36 -2.09
C TRP A 209 0.64 -4.25 -3.32
N ALA A 210 1.70 -4.86 -3.83
CA ALA A 210 1.73 -5.65 -5.07
C ALA A 210 1.13 -4.93 -6.31
N PRO A 211 1.44 -3.67 -6.60
CA PRO A 211 0.88 -2.95 -7.77
C PRO A 211 1.27 -3.59 -9.10
N LEU A 212 2.33 -4.41 -9.13
CA LEU A 212 2.73 -5.24 -10.28
C LEU A 212 2.21 -6.68 -10.19
N ALA A 213 1.31 -6.99 -9.25
CA ALA A 213 0.77 -8.32 -9.01
C ALA A 213 1.89 -9.39 -8.89
N GLY A 214 2.96 -9.11 -8.12
CA GLY A 214 4.11 -10.01 -7.99
C GLY A 214 4.95 -10.16 -9.25
N GLY A 215 4.81 -9.24 -10.19
CA GLY A 215 5.49 -9.20 -11.47
C GLY A 215 4.71 -9.87 -12.61
N ALA A 216 3.45 -10.28 -12.42
CA ALA A 216 2.61 -10.77 -13.51
C ALA A 216 2.40 -9.69 -14.59
N LEU A 217 2.06 -8.48 -14.16
CA LEU A 217 1.79 -7.32 -15.04
C LEU A 217 3.02 -6.82 -15.83
N THR A 218 4.23 -7.33 -15.55
CA THR A 218 5.41 -7.03 -16.39
C THR A 218 5.44 -7.85 -17.68
N GLY A 219 4.55 -8.83 -17.83
CA GLY A 219 4.54 -9.77 -18.96
C GLY A 219 5.66 -10.82 -18.93
N LYS A 220 6.53 -10.84 -17.90
CA LYS A 220 7.68 -11.77 -17.85
C LYS A 220 7.27 -13.25 -17.91
N TYR A 221 6.16 -13.61 -17.23
CA TYR A 221 5.68 -14.99 -17.21
C TYR A 221 5.11 -15.43 -18.58
N LEU A 222 4.58 -14.50 -19.37
CA LEU A 222 4.11 -14.77 -20.73
C LEU A 222 5.27 -14.98 -21.71
N ARG A 223 6.45 -14.43 -21.37
CA ARG A 223 7.69 -14.60 -22.13
C ARG A 223 8.58 -15.75 -21.61
N GLY A 224 8.00 -16.67 -20.80
CA GLY A 224 8.73 -17.83 -20.28
C GLY A 224 9.65 -17.53 -19.08
N GLY A 225 9.61 -16.33 -18.53
CA GLY A 225 10.40 -15.94 -17.37
C GLY A 225 9.94 -16.59 -16.08
N THR A 226 10.82 -16.66 -15.09
CA THR A 226 10.57 -17.21 -13.75
C THR A 226 10.45 -16.11 -12.69
N GLY A 227 9.92 -16.44 -11.52
CA GLY A 227 9.79 -15.50 -10.41
C GLY A 227 9.00 -16.08 -9.24
N ARG A 228 8.55 -15.21 -8.33
CA ARG A 228 7.88 -15.57 -7.07
C ARG A 228 6.52 -16.24 -7.25
N ILE A 229 5.82 -15.99 -8.37
CA ILE A 229 4.47 -16.49 -8.58
C ILE A 229 4.54 -17.88 -9.19
N LYS A 230 3.94 -18.85 -8.50
CA LYS A 230 3.78 -20.23 -8.99
C LYS A 230 2.85 -20.30 -10.19
N ALA A 231 2.95 -21.38 -11.00
CA ALA A 231 2.13 -21.53 -12.19
C ALA A 231 0.63 -21.59 -11.89
N GLU A 232 0.26 -22.17 -10.76
CA GLU A 232 -1.11 -22.40 -10.30
C GLU A 232 -1.77 -21.15 -9.67
N SER A 233 -1.05 -20.03 -9.59
CA SER A 233 -1.57 -18.79 -9.01
C SER A 233 -2.65 -18.17 -9.90
N ASN A 234 -3.70 -17.64 -9.27
CA ASN A 234 -4.75 -16.84 -9.94
C ASN A 234 -4.18 -15.58 -10.63
N ARG A 235 -2.98 -15.12 -10.25
CA ARG A 235 -2.26 -14.05 -10.96
C ARG A 235 -1.65 -14.49 -12.30
N ARG A 236 -1.86 -15.76 -12.69
CA ARG A 236 -1.40 -16.36 -13.96
C ARG A 236 -2.53 -17.12 -14.68
N ASP A 237 -3.78 -16.96 -14.27
CA ASP A 237 -4.95 -17.51 -14.95
C ASP A 237 -5.22 -16.81 -16.30
N ASP A 238 -6.22 -17.27 -17.03
CA ASP A 238 -6.57 -16.75 -18.36
C ASP A 238 -6.98 -15.27 -18.30
N ASN A 239 -7.71 -14.85 -17.25
CA ASN A 239 -8.12 -13.47 -17.09
C ASN A 239 -6.91 -12.56 -16.80
N SER A 240 -6.02 -12.97 -15.92
CA SER A 240 -4.78 -12.25 -15.62
C SER A 240 -3.88 -12.17 -16.85
N THR A 241 -3.81 -13.24 -17.64
CA THR A 241 -3.09 -13.28 -18.91
C THR A 241 -3.68 -12.28 -19.91
N ARG A 242 -5.00 -12.21 -20.05
CA ARG A 242 -5.69 -11.26 -20.94
C ARG A 242 -5.41 -9.82 -20.53
N ILE A 243 -5.56 -9.49 -19.27
CA ILE A 243 -5.28 -8.14 -18.74
C ILE A 243 -3.80 -7.78 -18.96
N THR A 244 -2.88 -8.70 -18.66
CA THR A 244 -1.44 -8.46 -18.86
C THR A 244 -1.10 -8.17 -20.31
N LYS A 245 -1.75 -8.84 -21.27
CA LYS A 245 -1.55 -8.55 -22.70
C LYS A 245 -2.01 -7.13 -23.07
N GLU A 246 -3.10 -6.63 -22.49
CA GLU A 246 -3.54 -5.24 -22.67
C GLU A 246 -2.52 -4.24 -22.11
N VAL A 247 -1.96 -4.52 -20.93
CA VAL A 247 -0.87 -3.69 -20.36
C VAL A 247 0.34 -3.66 -21.29
N MET A 248 0.73 -4.81 -21.84
CA MET A 248 1.86 -4.91 -22.78
C MET A 248 1.58 -4.14 -24.09
N ALA A 249 0.36 -4.21 -24.63
CA ALA A 249 -0.02 -3.50 -25.84
C ALA A 249 0.00 -1.97 -25.64
N VAL A 250 -0.47 -1.48 -24.48
CA VAL A 250 -0.35 -0.05 -24.14
C VAL A 250 1.11 0.36 -23.95
N ALA A 251 1.91 -0.49 -23.32
CA ALA A 251 3.35 -0.23 -23.13
C ALA A 251 4.09 -0.13 -24.47
N GLU A 252 3.81 -1.03 -25.42
CA GLU A 252 4.35 -1.00 -26.77
C GLU A 252 3.95 0.28 -27.51
N LYS A 253 2.66 0.66 -27.47
CA LYS A 253 2.14 1.91 -28.06
C LYS A 253 2.87 3.14 -27.53
N LEU A 254 3.18 3.16 -26.22
CA LEU A 254 3.83 4.28 -25.55
C LEU A 254 5.36 4.23 -25.57
N GLY A 255 5.97 3.15 -26.06
CA GLY A 255 7.42 2.95 -26.10
C GLY A 255 8.04 2.83 -24.70
N VAL A 256 7.32 2.25 -23.73
CA VAL A 256 7.76 2.09 -22.34
C VAL A 256 7.64 0.64 -21.87
N GLU A 257 8.15 0.32 -20.68
CA GLU A 257 7.99 -1.01 -20.08
C GLU A 257 6.56 -1.22 -19.53
N ALA A 258 6.08 -2.47 -19.57
CA ALA A 258 4.78 -2.85 -19.03
C ALA A 258 4.67 -2.58 -17.51
N SER A 259 5.78 -2.68 -16.76
CA SER A 259 5.87 -2.28 -15.37
C SER A 259 5.51 -0.81 -15.15
N HIS A 260 5.98 0.08 -16.02
CA HIS A 260 5.71 1.51 -15.94
C HIS A 260 4.22 1.81 -16.14
N VAL A 261 3.60 1.16 -17.12
CA VAL A 261 2.15 1.29 -17.37
C VAL A 261 1.35 0.82 -16.16
N ALA A 262 1.65 -0.37 -15.64
CA ALA A 262 0.92 -0.92 -14.48
C ALA A 262 1.05 -0.05 -13.22
N LEU A 263 2.25 0.45 -12.92
CA LEU A 263 2.48 1.35 -11.77
C LEU A 263 1.80 2.71 -11.98
N GLN A 264 1.92 3.28 -13.17
CA GLN A 264 1.34 4.58 -13.46
C GLN A 264 -0.19 4.52 -13.51
N TRP A 265 -0.77 3.41 -13.97
CA TRP A 265 -2.20 3.19 -13.92
C TRP A 265 -2.74 3.32 -12.49
N THR A 266 -2.08 2.70 -11.49
CA THR A 266 -2.53 2.82 -10.07
C THR A 266 -2.51 4.27 -9.59
N ARG A 267 -1.57 5.09 -10.06
CA ARG A 267 -1.44 6.51 -9.66
C ARG A 267 -2.45 7.42 -10.34
N GLN A 268 -2.96 7.03 -11.53
CA GLN A 268 -3.91 7.83 -12.33
C GLN A 268 -5.39 7.48 -12.07
N GLN A 269 -5.71 6.71 -11.01
CA GLN A 269 -7.09 6.32 -10.70
C GLN A 269 -7.93 7.41 -9.99
N GLY A 270 -7.43 8.64 -9.87
CA GLY A 270 -8.22 9.77 -9.37
C GLY A 270 -8.41 9.83 -7.85
N PHE A 271 -7.85 8.89 -7.09
CA PHE A 271 -7.80 8.94 -5.63
C PHE A 271 -6.36 9.11 -5.14
N GLY A 272 -6.18 9.53 -3.88
CA GLY A 272 -4.86 9.69 -3.27
C GLY A 272 -4.13 8.35 -3.20
N CYS A 273 -3.18 8.11 -4.12
CA CYS A 273 -2.49 6.82 -4.25
C CYS A 273 -0.98 7.03 -4.23
N ILE A 274 -0.27 6.19 -3.45
CA ILE A 274 1.19 6.08 -3.39
C ILE A 274 1.55 4.60 -3.45
N PRO A 275 1.91 4.05 -4.62
CA PRO A 275 2.19 2.62 -4.74
C PRO A 275 3.48 2.23 -4.01
N ILE A 276 3.45 1.05 -3.38
CA ILE A 276 4.61 0.44 -2.75
C ILE A 276 5.35 -0.37 -3.80
N VAL A 277 6.54 0.07 -4.16
CA VAL A 277 7.43 -0.59 -5.11
C VAL A 277 8.51 -1.37 -4.38
N GLY A 278 8.59 -2.67 -4.61
CA GLY A 278 9.64 -3.53 -4.07
C GLY A 278 10.76 -3.73 -5.09
N ALA A 279 12.00 -3.77 -4.59
CA ALA A 279 13.17 -4.15 -5.38
C ALA A 279 14.09 -5.06 -4.55
N THR A 280 14.71 -6.04 -5.21
CA THR A 280 15.78 -6.88 -4.66
C THR A 280 17.06 -6.76 -5.47
N LYS A 281 17.05 -5.90 -6.49
CA LYS A 281 18.20 -5.53 -7.35
C LYS A 281 18.09 -4.04 -7.66
N LEU A 282 19.23 -3.40 -7.79
CA LEU A 282 19.31 -1.96 -8.06
C LEU A 282 18.62 -1.58 -9.38
N ASP A 283 18.80 -2.39 -10.44
CA ASP A 283 18.17 -2.15 -11.75
C ASP A 283 16.63 -2.13 -11.66
N GLN A 284 16.03 -3.00 -10.80
CA GLN A 284 14.59 -2.99 -10.59
C GLN A 284 14.10 -1.68 -9.97
N LEU A 285 14.87 -1.12 -9.03
CA LEU A 285 14.53 0.17 -8.44
C LEU A 285 14.63 1.28 -9.48
N HIS A 286 15.74 1.35 -10.22
CA HIS A 286 15.93 2.35 -11.25
C HIS A 286 14.83 2.29 -12.30
N ASP A 287 14.40 1.09 -12.69
CA ASP A 287 13.29 0.89 -13.61
C ASP A 287 11.98 1.42 -13.02
N ASN A 288 11.64 1.04 -11.79
CA ASN A 288 10.44 1.53 -11.11
C ASN A 288 10.41 3.06 -10.98
N ILE A 289 11.55 3.72 -10.73
CA ILE A 289 11.63 5.19 -10.59
C ILE A 289 11.37 5.89 -11.94
N LYS A 290 11.79 5.31 -13.07
CA LYS A 290 11.57 5.91 -14.39
C LYS A 290 10.10 6.18 -14.70
N MET A 291 9.18 5.41 -14.13
CA MET A 291 7.74 5.62 -14.34
C MET A 291 7.22 6.97 -13.79
N ALA A 292 7.94 7.62 -12.87
CA ALA A 292 7.44 8.82 -12.19
C ALA A 292 7.09 9.99 -13.14
N GLY A 293 7.73 10.05 -14.30
CA GLY A 293 7.46 11.04 -15.36
C GLY A 293 6.42 10.63 -16.40
N LEU A 294 5.97 9.37 -16.38
CA LEU A 294 5.02 8.86 -17.38
C LEU A 294 3.62 9.43 -17.12
N VAL A 295 2.93 9.81 -18.18
CA VAL A 295 1.49 10.10 -18.20
C VAL A 295 0.85 9.20 -19.24
N ILE A 296 -0.06 8.32 -18.81
CA ILE A 296 -0.84 7.47 -19.71
C ILE A 296 -2.00 8.31 -20.26
N PRO A 297 -2.21 8.39 -21.59
CA PRO A 297 -3.38 9.05 -22.17
C PRO A 297 -4.70 8.47 -21.62
N GLN A 298 -5.73 9.32 -21.52
CA GLN A 298 -7.02 8.91 -20.92
C GLN A 298 -7.65 7.73 -21.69
N GLU A 299 -7.55 7.71 -23.03
CA GLU A 299 -8.06 6.60 -23.85
C GLU A 299 -7.42 5.25 -23.48
N ASP A 300 -6.12 5.24 -23.14
CA ASP A 300 -5.41 4.03 -22.73
C ASP A 300 -5.73 3.66 -21.25
N ILE A 301 -5.96 4.65 -20.38
CA ILE A 301 -6.51 4.41 -19.03
C ILE A 301 -7.89 3.75 -19.14
N ASP A 302 -8.78 4.27 -19.99
CA ASP A 302 -10.13 3.71 -20.19
C ASP A 302 -10.07 2.30 -20.77
N ARG A 303 -9.17 2.03 -21.72
CA ARG A 303 -8.89 0.69 -22.25
C ARG A 303 -8.48 -0.28 -21.16
N LEU A 304 -7.54 0.11 -20.31
CA LEU A 304 -7.07 -0.71 -19.18
C LEU A 304 -8.16 -0.92 -18.13
N ASN A 305 -8.94 0.13 -17.84
CA ASN A 305 -10.09 0.05 -16.92
C ASN A 305 -11.14 -0.94 -17.41
N ASN A 306 -11.49 -0.89 -18.70
CA ASN A 306 -12.45 -1.81 -19.32
C ASN A 306 -11.92 -3.25 -19.31
N ALA A 307 -10.64 -3.45 -19.65
CA ALA A 307 -10.02 -4.76 -19.67
C ALA A 307 -9.97 -5.41 -18.28
N SER A 308 -9.82 -4.62 -17.22
CA SER A 308 -9.70 -5.09 -15.84
C SER A 308 -10.96 -4.86 -15.00
N ALA A 309 -12.08 -4.51 -15.62
CA ALA A 309 -13.33 -4.22 -14.91
C ALA A 309 -13.78 -5.39 -14.03
N ILE A 310 -14.27 -5.04 -12.84
CA ILE A 310 -14.83 -5.99 -11.87
C ILE A 310 -16.35 -5.79 -11.75
N ASP A 311 -17.04 -6.82 -11.31
CA ASP A 311 -18.42 -6.65 -10.82
C ASP A 311 -18.39 -6.00 -9.45
N LEU A 312 -18.98 -4.81 -9.32
CA LEU A 312 -19.06 -4.10 -8.04
C LEU A 312 -19.99 -4.80 -7.03
N GLY A 313 -20.85 -5.72 -7.50
CA GLY A 313 -21.80 -6.40 -6.65
C GLY A 313 -22.90 -5.47 -6.13
N PHE A 314 -23.79 -6.04 -5.28
CA PHE A 314 -24.79 -5.24 -4.58
C PHE A 314 -24.18 -4.56 -3.34
N PRO A 315 -24.50 -3.30 -3.02
CA PRO A 315 -25.43 -2.41 -3.74
C PRO A 315 -24.77 -1.57 -4.86
N GLY A 316 -23.44 -1.62 -5.03
CA GLY A 316 -22.70 -0.74 -5.94
C GLY A 316 -23.21 -0.79 -7.38
N LYS A 317 -23.42 -2.00 -7.92
CA LYS A 317 -23.96 -2.18 -9.27
C LYS A 317 -25.38 -1.65 -9.39
N PHE A 318 -26.22 -1.93 -8.39
CA PHE A 318 -27.62 -1.50 -8.36
C PHE A 318 -27.77 0.02 -8.42
N PHE A 319 -26.91 0.76 -7.70
CA PHE A 319 -26.93 2.24 -7.77
C PHE A 319 -26.52 2.81 -9.14
N MET A 320 -25.90 2.00 -9.98
CA MET A 320 -25.46 2.43 -11.32
C MET A 320 -26.53 2.21 -12.39
N GLU A 321 -27.60 1.48 -12.10
CA GLU A 321 -28.68 1.19 -13.05
C GLU A 321 -29.48 2.47 -13.36
N ASP A 322 -29.76 2.71 -14.65
CA ASP A 322 -30.46 3.92 -15.10
C ASP A 322 -31.82 4.10 -14.45
N GLY A 323 -32.60 3.01 -14.30
CA GLY A 323 -33.89 3.04 -13.64
C GLY A 323 -33.80 3.42 -12.16
N VAL A 324 -32.78 2.97 -11.46
CA VAL A 324 -32.54 3.31 -10.06
C VAL A 324 -32.11 4.77 -9.94
N ARG A 325 -31.23 5.23 -10.80
CA ARG A 325 -30.80 6.65 -10.86
C ARG A 325 -31.97 7.56 -11.18
N LEU A 326 -32.81 7.18 -12.16
CA LEU A 326 -34.00 7.95 -12.50
C LEU A 326 -34.95 8.09 -11.30
N ASN A 327 -35.20 7.00 -10.58
CA ASN A 327 -36.08 7.01 -9.42
C ASN A 327 -35.52 7.80 -8.25
N ASN A 328 -34.21 7.69 -7.98
CA ASN A 328 -33.57 8.38 -6.87
C ASN A 328 -33.40 9.89 -7.12
N PHE A 329 -33.20 10.30 -8.37
CA PHE A 329 -32.81 11.69 -8.69
C PHE A 329 -33.83 12.39 -9.61
N GLY A 330 -34.94 11.73 -9.99
CA GLY A 330 -35.99 12.33 -10.82
C GLY A 330 -35.50 12.83 -12.17
N GLY A 331 -34.44 12.23 -12.74
CA GLY A 331 -33.82 12.67 -14.00
C GLY A 331 -32.85 13.86 -13.86
N PHE A 332 -32.49 14.25 -12.65
CA PHE A 332 -31.58 15.38 -12.41
C PHE A 332 -30.14 14.97 -12.10
N TYR A 333 -29.81 13.68 -12.04
CA TYR A 333 -28.47 13.18 -11.61
C TYR A 333 -27.30 13.87 -12.33
N ASP A 334 -27.40 14.00 -13.67
CA ASP A 334 -26.34 14.61 -14.49
C ASP A 334 -26.32 16.16 -14.42
N LYS A 335 -27.34 16.77 -13.79
CA LYS A 335 -27.45 18.21 -13.57
C LYS A 335 -26.99 18.63 -12.17
N ILE A 336 -26.67 17.64 -11.30
CA ILE A 336 -26.22 17.90 -9.93
C ILE A 336 -24.69 18.07 -9.95
N GLU A 337 -24.24 19.24 -9.56
CA GLU A 337 -22.80 19.47 -9.33
C GLU A 337 -22.34 18.67 -8.11
N LYS A 338 -21.40 17.74 -8.36
CA LYS A 338 -20.88 16.90 -7.30
C LYS A 338 -19.87 17.69 -6.46
N ARG A 339 -19.96 17.53 -5.14
CA ARG A 339 -18.92 18.04 -4.24
C ARG A 339 -17.62 17.29 -4.55
N GLY A 340 -16.53 18.05 -4.78
CA GLY A 340 -15.19 17.50 -5.04
C GLY A 340 -14.58 16.84 -3.81
#